data_16ad7b8fe67385940ca76dd67dbd4b0f
#
_entry.id   16ad7b8fe67385940ca76dd67dbd4b0f
#
_cell.length_a   1.000
_cell.length_b   1.000
_cell.length_c   1.000
_cell.angle_alpha   90.00
_cell.angle_beta   90.00
_cell.angle_gamma   90.00
#
_symmetry.space_group_name_H-M   'P 1'
#
loop_
_entity.id
_entity.type
_entity.pdbx_description
1 polymer ?
#
loop_
_entity_poly.entity_id
_entity_poly.type
_entity_poly.pdbx_seq_one_letter_code
_entity_poly.pdbx_strand_id
1 'polypeptide(L)'
;MGGHMAEEQFQEDKISVADRLAAEALIVDVEGYEGPLDLLLTLGRTQKVDLRKISILHLAQQYLVFVEKAKLLRLELAADYLVMAAWLAFLKSRLLLPPDPLEDGPSGEELAAHLAFQLERLQAMRDVAARLMARDQLGRDFFARGQSEIVTRVRKITYTANLL
;
A
#
# COMPACT_ATOMS: atom_id res chain seq x y z
N MET A 1 -2.89 -27.32 -60.30
CA MET A 1 -2.14 -26.20 -59.68
C MET A 1 -2.94 -25.69 -58.53
N GLY A 2 -2.64 -26.19 -57.35
CA GLY A 2 -3.32 -25.83 -56.11
C GLY A 2 -2.61 -24.66 -55.42
N GLY A 3 -3.37 -23.59 -55.25
CA GLY A 3 -2.93 -22.47 -54.41
C GLY A 3 -3.21 -22.80 -52.97
N HIS A 4 -2.14 -22.99 -52.17
CA HIS A 4 -2.21 -22.99 -50.74
C HIS A 4 -2.42 -21.56 -50.27
N MET A 5 -3.64 -21.25 -49.82
CA MET A 5 -3.85 -20.12 -48.94
C MET A 5 -3.40 -20.53 -47.56
N ALA A 6 -2.32 -19.92 -47.09
CA ALA A 6 -1.91 -20.00 -45.71
C ALA A 6 -2.92 -19.23 -44.87
N GLU A 7 -3.71 -19.94 -44.09
CA GLU A 7 -4.46 -19.39 -42.98
C GLU A 7 -3.44 -18.91 -41.94
N GLU A 8 -3.17 -17.60 -41.91
CA GLU A 8 -2.57 -16.93 -40.77
C GLU A 8 -3.55 -17.12 -39.59
N GLN A 9 -3.31 -18.15 -38.80
CA GLN A 9 -3.94 -18.30 -37.51
C GLN A 9 -3.49 -17.13 -36.64
N PHE A 10 -4.36 -16.16 -36.52
CA PHE A 10 -4.31 -15.15 -35.46
C PHE A 10 -4.31 -15.89 -34.13
N GLN A 11 -3.15 -16.04 -33.54
CA GLN A 11 -3.01 -16.49 -32.16
C GLN A 11 -3.55 -15.35 -31.27
N GLU A 12 -4.86 -15.39 -31.02
CA GLU A 12 -5.40 -14.69 -29.86
C GLU A 12 -4.66 -15.24 -28.64
N ASP A 13 -3.80 -14.39 -28.05
CA ASP A 13 -3.23 -14.68 -26.75
C ASP A 13 -4.37 -14.94 -25.78
N LYS A 14 -4.66 -16.21 -25.56
CA LYS A 14 -5.62 -16.66 -24.56
C LYS A 14 -5.00 -16.34 -23.21
N ILE A 15 -5.20 -15.09 -22.77
CA ILE A 15 -4.98 -14.73 -21.36
C ILE A 15 -5.78 -15.77 -20.58
N SER A 16 -5.08 -16.61 -19.84
CA SER A 16 -5.66 -17.70 -19.06
C SER A 16 -6.78 -17.14 -18.19
N VAL A 17 -7.88 -17.87 -18.05
CA VAL A 17 -8.98 -17.49 -17.16
C VAL A 17 -8.45 -17.25 -15.73
N ALA A 18 -7.42 -18.00 -15.33
CA ALA A 18 -6.73 -17.80 -14.06
C ALA A 18 -6.00 -16.45 -13.99
N ASP A 19 -5.39 -15.98 -15.10
CA ASP A 19 -4.72 -14.68 -15.14
C ASP A 19 -5.75 -13.54 -15.14
N ARG A 20 -6.92 -13.73 -15.74
CA ARG A 20 -8.04 -12.77 -15.65
C ARG A 20 -8.57 -12.68 -14.23
N LEU A 21 -8.87 -13.81 -13.60
CA LEU A 21 -9.35 -13.86 -12.22
C LEU A 21 -8.32 -13.28 -11.24
N ALA A 22 -7.03 -13.56 -11.44
CA ALA A 22 -5.96 -12.97 -10.62
C ALA A 22 -5.84 -11.46 -10.85
N ALA A 23 -6.00 -11.01 -12.09
CA ALA A 23 -6.01 -9.57 -12.40
C ALA A 23 -7.26 -8.88 -11.83
N GLU A 24 -8.45 -9.49 -11.95
CA GLU A 24 -9.68 -8.97 -11.37
C GLU A 24 -9.62 -8.95 -9.84
N ALA A 25 -9.08 -9.97 -9.19
CA ALA A 25 -8.88 -9.97 -7.74
C ALA A 25 -7.90 -8.89 -7.29
N LEU A 26 -6.84 -8.65 -8.06
CA LEU A 26 -5.87 -7.59 -7.76
C LEU A 26 -6.46 -6.18 -8.00
N ILE A 27 -7.41 -6.07 -8.93
CA ILE A 27 -8.04 -4.79 -9.34
C ILE A 27 -9.20 -4.43 -8.43
N VAL A 28 -9.99 -5.39 -7.96
CA VAL A 28 -11.01 -5.18 -6.92
C VAL A 28 -10.37 -4.62 -5.64
N ASP A 29 -9.08 -4.88 -5.44
CA ASP A 29 -8.32 -4.41 -4.28
C ASP A 29 -7.70 -3.00 -4.49
N VAL A 30 -7.80 -2.39 -5.68
CA VAL A 30 -7.29 -1.01 -5.90
C VAL A 30 -8.02 0.01 -5.02
N GLU A 31 -9.30 -0.21 -4.73
CA GLU A 31 -10.06 0.61 -3.77
C GLU A 31 -9.57 0.41 -2.31
N GLY A 32 -8.86 -0.68 -2.04
CA GLY A 32 -8.23 -0.97 -0.74
C GLY A 32 -6.86 -0.35 -0.52
N TYR A 33 -6.20 0.15 -1.57
CA TYR A 33 -4.88 0.77 -1.43
C TYR A 33 -4.98 2.27 -1.12
N GLU A 34 -4.19 2.71 -0.14
CA GLU A 34 -4.12 4.13 0.25
C GLU A 34 -3.38 5.00 -0.78
N GLY A 35 -2.82 4.40 -1.84
CA GLY A 35 -2.13 5.11 -2.92
C GLY A 35 -1.11 4.25 -3.67
N PRO A 36 -0.41 4.84 -4.67
CA PRO A 36 0.50 4.10 -5.53
C PRO A 36 1.71 3.50 -4.80
N LEU A 37 2.20 4.13 -3.75
CA LEU A 37 3.29 3.56 -2.91
C LEU A 37 2.84 2.34 -2.13
N ASP A 38 1.57 2.29 -1.74
CA ASP A 38 0.99 1.13 -1.06
C ASP A 38 0.88 -0.07 -2.00
N LEU A 39 0.45 0.17 -3.23
CA LEU A 39 0.47 -0.84 -4.27
C LEU A 39 1.89 -1.37 -4.53
N LEU A 40 2.88 -0.47 -4.65
CA LEU A 40 4.29 -0.86 -4.80
C LEU A 40 4.79 -1.71 -3.63
N LEU A 41 4.42 -1.35 -2.41
CA LEU A 41 4.78 -2.10 -1.22
C LEU A 41 4.17 -3.51 -1.23
N THR A 42 2.92 -3.64 -1.65
CA THR A 42 2.25 -4.93 -1.78
C THR A 42 2.88 -5.79 -2.87
N LEU A 43 3.16 -5.22 -4.04
CA LEU A 43 3.88 -5.91 -5.11
C LEU A 43 5.28 -6.38 -4.65
N GLY A 44 5.99 -5.54 -3.89
CA GLY A 44 7.28 -5.91 -3.32
C GLY A 44 7.19 -7.10 -2.34
N ARG A 45 6.16 -7.14 -1.51
CA ARG A 45 5.92 -8.24 -0.57
C ARG A 45 5.60 -9.58 -1.25
N THR A 46 4.91 -9.56 -2.38
CA THR A 46 4.59 -10.81 -3.12
C THR A 46 5.84 -11.53 -3.61
N GLN A 47 6.95 -10.82 -3.77
CA GLN A 47 8.24 -11.40 -4.16
C GLN A 47 8.96 -12.15 -3.03
N LYS A 48 8.41 -12.23 -1.83
CA LYS A 48 8.97 -12.89 -0.63
C LYS A 48 10.38 -12.42 -0.24
N VAL A 49 10.78 -11.26 -0.67
CA VAL A 49 12.13 -10.74 -0.46
C VAL A 49 12.08 -9.63 0.59
N ASP A 50 13.12 -9.57 1.40
CA ASP A 50 13.42 -8.42 2.23
C ASP A 50 13.43 -7.16 1.35
N LEU A 51 12.66 -6.13 1.72
CA LEU A 51 12.56 -4.87 0.97
C LEU A 51 13.92 -4.24 0.65
N ARG A 52 14.96 -4.57 1.44
CA ARG A 52 16.34 -4.14 1.22
C ARG A 52 17.01 -4.80 0.02
N LYS A 53 16.47 -5.92 -0.46
CA LYS A 53 17.03 -6.71 -1.55
C LYS A 53 16.17 -6.72 -2.81
N ILE A 54 15.08 -5.93 -2.83
CA ILE A 54 14.17 -5.86 -3.96
C ILE A 54 14.88 -5.17 -5.13
N SER A 55 14.77 -5.79 -6.30
CA SER A 55 15.10 -5.12 -7.56
C SER A 55 14.04 -4.08 -7.89
N ILE A 56 14.39 -2.81 -7.72
CA ILE A 56 13.50 -1.69 -8.05
C ILE A 56 13.11 -1.70 -9.53
N LEU A 57 14.01 -2.14 -10.41
CA LEU A 57 13.72 -2.32 -11.83
C LEU A 57 12.58 -3.32 -12.05
N HIS A 58 12.65 -4.48 -11.38
CA HIS A 58 11.61 -5.50 -11.49
C HIS A 58 10.28 -5.04 -10.88
N LEU A 59 10.33 -4.33 -9.75
CA LEU A 59 9.15 -3.73 -9.12
C LEU A 59 8.48 -2.71 -10.04
N ALA A 60 9.27 -1.85 -10.68
CA ALA A 60 8.77 -0.89 -11.67
C ALA A 60 8.10 -1.58 -12.86
N GLN A 61 8.68 -2.67 -13.37
CA GLN A 61 8.10 -3.46 -14.45
C GLN A 61 6.74 -4.05 -14.05
N GLN A 62 6.64 -4.63 -12.86
CA GLN A 62 5.37 -5.19 -12.36
C GLN A 62 4.28 -4.12 -12.23
N TYR A 63 4.65 -2.95 -11.71
CA TYR A 63 3.72 -1.84 -11.60
C TYR A 63 3.19 -1.37 -12.96
N LEU A 64 4.08 -1.24 -13.95
CA LEU A 64 3.68 -0.84 -15.31
C LEU A 64 2.74 -1.87 -15.95
N VAL A 65 3.03 -3.16 -15.79
CA VAL A 65 2.14 -4.25 -16.27
C VAL A 65 0.78 -4.17 -15.59
N PHE A 66 0.74 -3.86 -14.29
CA PHE A 66 -0.52 -3.67 -13.57
C PHE A 66 -1.34 -2.51 -14.17
N VAL A 67 -0.72 -1.35 -14.40
CA VAL A 67 -1.40 -0.19 -14.99
C VAL A 67 -1.91 -0.47 -16.41
N GLU A 68 -1.15 -1.20 -17.23
CA GLU A 68 -1.56 -1.62 -18.56
C GLU A 68 -2.79 -2.55 -18.51
N LYS A 69 -2.78 -3.55 -17.63
CA LYS A 69 -3.93 -4.44 -17.42
C LYS A 69 -5.16 -3.66 -16.96
N ALA A 70 -5.02 -2.74 -16.04
CA ALA A 70 -6.10 -1.88 -15.57
C ALA A 70 -6.71 -1.04 -16.71
N LYS A 71 -5.88 -0.51 -17.60
CA LYS A 71 -6.34 0.19 -18.83
C LYS A 71 -7.15 -0.73 -19.76
N LEU A 72 -6.67 -1.96 -19.99
CA LEU A 72 -7.35 -2.93 -20.83
C LEU A 72 -8.74 -3.30 -20.29
N LEU A 73 -8.89 -3.33 -18.99
CA LEU A 73 -10.16 -3.59 -18.31
C LEU A 73 -11.06 -2.36 -18.18
N ARG A 74 -10.67 -1.22 -18.79
CA ARG A 74 -11.39 0.06 -18.75
C ARG A 74 -11.69 0.55 -17.33
N LEU A 75 -10.77 0.30 -16.42
CA LEU A 75 -10.89 0.79 -15.05
C LEU A 75 -10.44 2.24 -14.97
N GLU A 76 -11.20 3.04 -14.25
CA GLU A 76 -10.81 4.39 -13.91
C GLU A 76 -9.73 4.35 -12.84
N LEU A 77 -8.48 4.61 -13.23
CA LEU A 77 -7.37 4.76 -12.30
C LEU A 77 -7.27 6.22 -11.87
N ALA A 78 -7.10 6.44 -10.57
CA ALA A 78 -6.80 7.77 -10.05
C ALA A 78 -5.52 8.34 -10.68
N ALA A 79 -5.49 9.65 -10.87
CA ALA A 79 -4.38 10.34 -11.53
C ALA A 79 -3.02 10.03 -10.91
N ASP A 80 -2.97 9.85 -9.59
CA ASP A 80 -1.74 9.54 -8.84
C ASP A 80 -1.08 8.24 -9.29
N TYR A 81 -1.87 7.22 -9.66
CA TYR A 81 -1.34 5.96 -10.19
C TYR A 81 -0.69 6.14 -11.56
N LEU A 82 -1.26 7.03 -12.40
CA LEU A 82 -0.70 7.33 -13.72
C LEU A 82 0.57 8.19 -13.62
N VAL A 83 0.61 9.14 -12.69
CA VAL A 83 1.82 9.93 -12.40
C VAL A 83 2.95 9.02 -11.93
N MET A 84 2.65 8.10 -11.01
CA MET A 84 3.62 7.12 -10.53
C MET A 84 4.09 6.20 -11.68
N ALA A 85 3.19 5.76 -12.55
CA ALA A 85 3.56 4.95 -13.71
C ALA A 85 4.54 5.70 -14.64
N ALA A 86 4.28 6.98 -14.93
CA ALA A 86 5.15 7.83 -15.74
C ALA A 86 6.54 7.97 -15.09
N TRP A 87 6.59 8.21 -13.78
CA TRP A 87 7.84 8.31 -13.04
C TRP A 87 8.61 6.99 -13.02
N LEU A 88 7.93 5.85 -12.83
CA LEU A 88 8.57 4.53 -12.87
C LEU A 88 9.04 4.15 -14.29
N ALA A 89 8.34 4.57 -15.33
CA ALA A 89 8.81 4.40 -16.71
C ALA A 89 10.09 5.19 -16.97
N PHE A 90 10.17 6.43 -16.48
CA PHE A 90 11.37 7.24 -16.51
C PHE A 90 12.51 6.57 -15.73
N LEU A 91 12.27 6.13 -14.50
CA LEU A 91 13.26 5.43 -13.68
C LEU A 91 13.78 4.16 -14.36
N LYS A 92 12.89 3.36 -14.94
CA LYS A 92 13.25 2.17 -15.71
C LYS A 92 14.19 2.52 -16.87
N SER A 93 13.89 3.57 -17.62
CA SER A 93 14.74 4.04 -18.71
C SER A 93 16.13 4.42 -18.20
N ARG A 94 16.21 5.17 -17.09
CA ARG A 94 17.49 5.59 -16.48
C ARG A 94 18.31 4.42 -15.95
N LEU A 95 17.69 3.36 -15.45
CA LEU A 95 18.38 2.16 -14.97
C LEU A 95 18.88 1.26 -16.08
N LEU A 96 18.28 1.31 -17.27
CA LEU A 96 18.66 0.48 -18.42
C LEU A 96 19.66 1.17 -19.36
N LEU A 97 19.68 2.49 -19.37
CA LEU A 97 20.62 3.25 -20.20
C LEU A 97 21.94 3.50 -19.45
N PRO A 98 23.07 3.55 -20.16
CA PRO A 98 24.32 3.96 -19.56
C PRO A 98 24.23 5.40 -19.05
N PRO A 99 24.92 5.75 -17.95
CA PRO A 99 24.92 7.11 -17.43
C PRO A 99 25.51 8.09 -18.43
N ASP A 100 24.79 9.19 -18.72
CA ASP A 100 25.28 10.27 -19.56
C ASP A 100 26.13 11.21 -18.71
N PRO A 101 27.45 11.37 -19.01
CA PRO A 101 28.34 12.22 -18.22
C PRO A 101 28.01 13.73 -18.34
N LEU A 102 27.16 14.13 -19.30
CA LEU A 102 26.75 15.51 -19.53
C LEU A 102 25.42 15.88 -18.85
N GLU A 103 24.78 14.91 -18.24
CA GLU A 103 23.45 15.11 -17.62
C GLU A 103 23.59 15.45 -16.14
N ASP A 104 23.32 16.70 -15.80
CA ASP A 104 23.23 17.18 -14.41
C ASP A 104 21.95 16.64 -13.77
N GLY A 105 22.08 15.67 -12.87
CA GLY A 105 20.95 15.11 -12.14
C GLY A 105 21.27 13.82 -11.40
N PRO A 106 20.36 13.35 -10.54
CA PRO A 106 20.57 12.12 -9.80
C PRO A 106 20.63 10.92 -10.74
N SER A 107 21.54 10.00 -10.49
CA SER A 107 21.67 8.76 -11.24
C SER A 107 20.42 7.87 -11.10
N GLY A 108 20.23 6.93 -12.05
CA GLY A 108 19.15 5.95 -11.95
C GLY A 108 19.24 5.12 -10.66
N GLU A 109 20.45 4.81 -10.19
CA GLU A 109 20.68 4.08 -8.94
C GLU A 109 20.32 4.89 -7.70
N GLU A 110 20.64 6.19 -7.67
CA GLU A 110 20.26 7.08 -6.58
C GLU A 110 18.73 7.25 -6.49
N LEU A 111 18.07 7.38 -7.63
CA LEU A 111 16.60 7.45 -7.67
C LEU A 111 15.97 6.13 -7.19
N ALA A 112 16.53 4.98 -7.59
CA ALA A 112 16.08 3.68 -7.13
C ALA A 112 16.30 3.50 -5.62
N ALA A 113 17.45 3.91 -5.09
CA ALA A 113 17.75 3.87 -3.67
C ALA A 113 16.79 4.77 -2.87
N HIS A 114 16.47 5.94 -3.40
CA HIS A 114 15.48 6.83 -2.78
C HIS A 114 14.10 6.19 -2.71
N LEU A 115 13.63 5.55 -3.79
CA LEU A 115 12.35 4.83 -3.79
C LEU A 115 12.36 3.67 -2.78
N ALA A 116 13.41 2.87 -2.75
CA ALA A 116 13.57 1.78 -1.79
C ALA A 116 13.46 2.29 -0.35
N PHE A 117 14.15 3.38 -0.03
CA PHE A 117 14.07 4.02 1.28
C PHE A 117 12.65 4.48 1.63
N GLN A 118 11.91 5.07 0.67
CA GLN A 118 10.52 5.48 0.89
C GLN A 118 9.60 4.29 1.19
N LEU A 119 9.79 3.16 0.50
CA LEU A 119 9.03 1.94 0.73
C LEU A 119 9.36 1.32 2.11
N GLU A 120 10.64 1.26 2.49
CA GLU A 120 11.06 0.80 3.83
C GLU A 120 10.46 1.68 4.93
N ARG A 121 10.50 3.00 4.74
CA ARG A 121 9.91 3.95 5.68
C ARG A 121 8.41 3.75 5.84
N LEU A 122 7.68 3.59 4.73
CA LEU A 122 6.24 3.32 4.76
C LEU A 122 5.93 2.03 5.51
N GLN A 123 6.69 0.96 5.23
CA GLN A 123 6.57 -0.30 5.92
C GLN A 123 6.79 -0.16 7.43
N ALA A 124 7.87 0.50 7.82
CA ALA A 124 8.19 0.72 9.23
C ALA A 124 7.10 1.54 9.95
N MET A 125 6.56 2.57 9.29
CA MET A 125 5.44 3.35 9.84
C MET A 125 4.20 2.49 10.06
N ARG A 126 3.85 1.59 9.12
CA ARG A 126 2.72 0.69 9.25
C ARG A 126 2.90 -0.31 10.37
N ASP A 127 4.08 -0.90 10.49
CA ASP A 127 4.39 -1.86 11.54
C ASP A 127 4.31 -1.20 12.93
N VAL A 128 4.79 0.03 13.06
CA VAL A 128 4.69 0.79 14.32
C VAL A 128 3.25 1.19 14.61
N ALA A 129 2.51 1.65 13.59
CA ALA A 129 1.08 1.99 13.74
C ALA A 129 0.26 0.78 14.18
N ALA A 130 0.48 -0.39 13.57
CA ALA A 130 -0.20 -1.63 13.97
C ALA A 130 0.10 -2.00 15.43
N ARG A 131 1.38 -1.88 15.87
CA ARG A 131 1.77 -2.10 17.27
C ARG A 131 1.14 -1.09 18.22
N LEU A 132 1.05 0.18 17.80
CA LEU A 132 0.42 1.23 18.60
C LEU A 132 -1.08 0.97 18.77
N MET A 133 -1.77 0.61 17.68
CA MET A 133 -3.21 0.30 17.72
C MET A 133 -3.54 -1.00 18.49
N ALA A 134 -2.59 -1.92 18.57
CA ALA A 134 -2.73 -3.15 19.34
C ALA A 134 -2.50 -2.96 20.85
N ARG A 135 -2.09 -1.76 21.31
CA ARG A 135 -1.92 -1.47 22.73
C ARG A 135 -3.27 -1.28 23.41
N ASP A 136 -3.26 -1.50 24.72
CA ASP A 136 -4.43 -1.27 25.55
C ASP A 136 -4.91 0.18 25.46
N GLN A 137 -6.21 0.35 25.24
CA GLN A 137 -6.84 1.66 24.99
C GLN A 137 -7.75 2.05 26.14
N LEU A 138 -7.66 3.32 26.54
CA LEU A 138 -8.56 3.91 27.52
C LEU A 138 -9.99 3.92 26.97
N GLY A 139 -10.93 3.39 27.73
CA GLY A 139 -12.33 3.25 27.32
C GLY A 139 -12.68 1.94 26.61
N ARG A 140 -11.67 1.13 26.24
CA ARG A 140 -11.85 -0.22 25.69
C ARG A 140 -11.29 -1.30 26.62
N ASP A 141 -10.02 -1.19 26.96
CA ASP A 141 -9.30 -2.24 27.73
C ASP A 141 -9.16 -1.85 29.21
N PHE A 142 -9.13 -0.56 29.52
CA PHE A 142 -9.18 -0.03 30.89
C PHE A 142 -9.92 1.31 30.93
N PHE A 143 -10.45 1.62 32.10
CA PHE A 143 -11.28 2.79 32.31
C PHE A 143 -10.67 3.67 33.41
N ALA A 144 -10.79 4.99 33.27
CA ALA A 144 -10.39 5.90 34.34
C ALA A 144 -11.28 5.70 35.58
N ARG A 145 -10.70 5.86 36.77
CA ARG A 145 -11.41 5.67 38.04
C ARG A 145 -12.65 6.58 38.19
N GLY A 146 -12.75 7.65 37.43
CA GLY A 146 -13.79 8.66 37.63
C GLY A 146 -13.52 9.55 38.84
N GLN A 147 -14.46 10.45 39.11
CA GLN A 147 -14.43 11.28 40.31
C GLN A 147 -15.12 10.55 41.45
N SER A 148 -14.53 10.61 42.65
CA SER A 148 -15.19 10.11 43.83
C SER A 148 -16.44 10.92 44.13
N GLU A 149 -17.57 10.25 44.36
CA GLU A 149 -18.79 10.91 44.76
C GLU A 149 -18.58 11.60 46.11
N ILE A 150 -18.89 12.88 46.21
CA ILE A 150 -18.81 13.63 47.47
C ILE A 150 -20.01 13.19 48.35
N VAL A 151 -19.77 12.22 49.22
CA VAL A 151 -20.80 11.80 50.16
C VAL A 151 -20.91 12.84 51.28
N THR A 152 -21.92 13.71 51.17
CA THR A 152 -22.22 14.63 52.25
C THR A 152 -22.96 13.87 53.35
N ARG A 153 -22.22 13.53 54.43
CA ARG A 153 -22.86 12.95 55.60
C ARG A 153 -23.60 14.05 56.40
N VAL A 154 -24.90 14.07 56.29
CA VAL A 154 -25.72 14.89 57.18
C VAL A 154 -25.92 14.13 58.49
N ARG A 155 -25.25 14.56 59.54
CA ARG A 155 -25.42 14.01 60.89
C ARG A 155 -26.67 14.64 61.51
N LYS A 156 -27.78 13.92 61.54
CA LYS A 156 -28.99 14.34 62.25
C LYS A 156 -28.80 14.00 63.71
N ILE A 157 -28.55 15.03 64.55
CA ILE A 157 -28.43 14.86 65.99
C ILE A 157 -29.85 15.00 66.57
N THR A 158 -30.40 13.94 67.13
CA THR A 158 -31.70 13.97 67.85
C THR A 158 -31.37 14.04 69.32
N TYR A 159 -31.73 15.17 69.94
CA TYR A 159 -31.61 15.33 71.41
C TYR A 159 -32.87 14.79 72.04
N THR A 160 -32.77 13.80 72.88
CA THR A 160 -33.85 13.37 73.75
C THR A 160 -33.58 13.98 75.14
N ALA A 161 -34.33 15.01 75.47
CA ALA A 161 -34.32 15.59 76.82
C ALA A 161 -35.23 14.73 77.69
N ASN A 162 -34.64 14.06 78.68
CA ASN A 162 -35.42 13.46 79.78
C ASN A 162 -35.57 14.55 80.83
N LEU A 163 -36.79 14.99 81.03
CA LEU A 163 -37.18 15.73 82.23
C LEU A 163 -37.37 14.75 83.37
N LEU A 164 -36.53 14.84 84.40
CA LEU A 164 -36.75 14.22 85.71
C LEU A 164 -37.74 15.02 86.50
#